data_c2ab181c10e2bf91c4b82a812f67fca5
#
_entry.id   c2ab181c10e2bf91c4b82a812f67fca5
#
_cell.length_a   1.000
_cell.length_b   1.000
_cell.length_c   1.000
_cell.angle_alpha   90.00
_cell.angle_beta   90.00
_cell.angle_gamma   90.00
#
_symmetry.space_group_name_H-M   'P 1'
#
loop_
_entity.id
_entity.type
_entity.pdbx_description
1 polymer ?
#
loop_
_entity_poly.entity_id
_entity_poly.type
_entity_poly.pdbx_seq_one_letter_code
_entity_poly.pdbx_strand_id
1 'polypeptide(L)'
;MLDKTYQPQAIEDVIYRIWEEARAFAAGAEGRSGKPYAIVIPPPNVTGSLHMGHALNNTLQDILVRFERMRGRDVLWQPGTDHAGIATQMVVERQLMERQEPNRRAIGREAFIKRVWQWKEESGNTIVGQLKRLGCSCDWSRLRFTMDEGLSRAVRKVFVDLYRAGLIYKDKRLVNWDPDLLTAISDLEVEQIETKGHLWHLRYPIEGRPFNPSDPSTYIVVATTRPETMLGDTAVAVHPDDERYKHLVGKNVILPLVGRRIPIIADEYSDPEKGSGAVKITPAHDFNDFEVGRRHGLPMVNIMSPEGKLLLEPNPDFTRGIEPSAQLKATILEFNGVFRFAARKMIAARLEADGLMEKIELHTHVVPHGDRSSAVIEPRLTDQWYVDAKTLAVPAIDVVKRGRTVFVPKNWETTYFHWMENIQPWCISRQLWWGHQIPAWYGFKSDRPHSLIIGHGDQFARETESFIAESVEEAVAKAKEYYGAADVVVVESDRQALDLIYAPQMGGELKRFAIWRDEDVLDTWFSSALWPFSTLGWPDKTPELARYYPTDVLVT
;
A
#
# COMPACT_ATOMS: atom_id res chain seq x y z
N MET A 1 -3.19 56.71 24.12
CA MET A 1 -4.06 56.57 22.93
C MET A 1 -3.71 55.23 22.28
N LEU A 2 -4.69 54.45 21.91
CA LEU A 2 -4.45 53.26 21.12
C LEU A 2 -4.03 53.67 19.70
N ASP A 3 -3.12 52.91 19.07
CA ASP A 3 -2.74 53.12 17.69
C ASP A 3 -3.95 52.95 16.77
N LYS A 4 -4.01 53.76 15.70
CA LYS A 4 -5.12 53.70 14.73
C LYS A 4 -5.19 52.36 13.98
N THR A 5 -4.09 51.65 13.93
CA THR A 5 -3.98 50.39 13.20
C THR A 5 -3.51 49.30 14.17
N TYR A 6 -4.22 48.16 14.15
CA TYR A 6 -3.80 46.99 14.90
C TYR A 6 -2.47 46.44 14.36
N GLN A 7 -1.52 46.21 15.28
CA GLN A 7 -0.18 45.66 14.96
C GLN A 7 -0.08 44.24 15.50
N PRO A 8 -0.48 43.20 14.71
CA PRO A 8 -0.55 41.83 15.19
C PRO A 8 0.78 41.33 15.75
N GLN A 9 1.88 41.61 15.06
CA GLN A 9 3.22 41.16 15.44
C GLN A 9 3.68 41.63 16.81
N ALA A 10 3.19 42.78 17.28
CA ALA A 10 3.55 43.34 18.58
C ALA A 10 2.71 42.75 19.74
N ILE A 11 1.57 42.16 19.44
CA ILE A 11 0.54 41.84 20.44
C ILE A 11 0.27 40.33 20.53
N GLU A 12 0.15 39.63 19.41
CA GLU A 12 -0.35 38.27 19.37
C GLU A 12 0.55 37.27 20.12
N ASP A 13 1.88 37.35 19.94
CA ASP A 13 2.82 36.45 20.63
C ASP A 13 2.82 36.67 22.15
N VAL A 14 2.61 37.92 22.59
CA VAL A 14 2.51 38.28 24.02
C VAL A 14 1.23 37.69 24.63
N ILE A 15 0.10 37.89 23.95
CA ILE A 15 -1.21 37.37 24.41
C ILE A 15 -1.20 35.86 24.43
N TYR A 16 -0.67 35.21 23.37
CA TYR A 16 -0.62 33.77 23.32
C TYR A 16 0.21 33.18 24.47
N ARG A 17 1.35 33.80 24.81
CA ARG A 17 2.19 33.41 25.94
C ARG A 17 1.44 33.51 27.27
N ILE A 18 0.69 34.60 27.47
CA ILE A 18 -0.16 34.76 28.66
C ILE A 18 -1.16 33.60 28.78
N TRP A 19 -1.78 33.19 27.67
CA TRP A 19 -2.70 32.04 27.69
C TRP A 19 -2.00 30.71 28.03
N GLU A 20 -0.80 30.48 27.53
CA GLU A 20 0.00 29.29 27.84
C GLU A 20 0.40 29.26 29.33
N GLU A 21 0.94 30.38 29.84
CA GLU A 21 1.33 30.50 31.24
C GLU A 21 0.14 30.33 32.21
N ALA A 22 -1.00 30.86 31.85
CA ALA A 22 -2.26 30.66 32.58
C ALA A 22 -2.88 29.28 32.40
N ARG A 23 -2.32 28.41 31.57
CA ARG A 23 -2.90 27.12 31.18
C ARG A 23 -4.38 27.25 30.74
N ALA A 24 -4.68 28.32 30.01
CA ALA A 24 -6.06 28.72 29.66
C ALA A 24 -6.82 27.63 28.89
N PHE A 25 -6.11 26.77 28.16
CA PHE A 25 -6.68 25.72 27.30
C PHE A 25 -6.58 24.32 27.88
N ALA A 26 -5.98 24.13 29.06
CA ALA A 26 -5.81 22.83 29.67
C ALA A 26 -7.16 22.19 30.02
N ALA A 27 -7.38 20.94 29.62
CA ALA A 27 -8.54 20.15 29.96
C ALA A 27 -8.38 19.51 31.36
N GLY A 28 -9.49 19.29 32.07
CA GLY A 28 -9.47 18.70 33.42
C GLY A 28 -8.81 19.54 34.50
N ALA A 29 -8.56 20.85 34.27
CA ALA A 29 -7.97 21.73 35.26
C ALA A 29 -8.90 21.93 36.48
N GLU A 30 -8.33 22.20 37.67
CA GLU A 30 -9.09 22.49 38.89
C GLU A 30 -10.16 23.58 38.62
N GLY A 31 -11.38 23.32 39.10
CA GLY A 31 -12.52 24.20 38.89
C GLY A 31 -13.31 23.97 37.61
N ARG A 32 -12.86 23.10 36.70
CA ARG A 32 -13.60 22.70 35.48
C ARG A 32 -14.35 21.39 35.72
N SER A 33 -15.50 21.47 36.37
CA SER A 33 -16.38 20.33 36.64
C SER A 33 -17.45 20.09 35.57
N GLY A 34 -17.42 20.85 34.48
CA GLY A 34 -18.42 20.80 33.41
C GLY A 34 -18.47 19.45 32.70
N LYS A 35 -19.57 19.20 31.97
CA LYS A 35 -19.68 18.05 31.07
C LYS A 35 -18.54 18.07 30.05
N PRO A 36 -17.86 16.94 29.78
CA PRO A 36 -16.76 16.90 28.84
C PRO A 36 -17.23 17.23 27.41
N TYR A 37 -16.32 17.81 26.64
CA TYR A 37 -16.44 18.00 25.18
C TYR A 37 -15.04 17.83 24.59
N ALA A 38 -14.90 16.92 23.64
CA ALA A 38 -13.60 16.58 23.07
C ALA A 38 -13.60 16.63 21.56
N ILE A 39 -12.58 17.29 21.01
CA ILE A 39 -12.19 17.21 19.60
C ILE A 39 -10.73 16.73 19.55
N VAL A 40 -10.45 15.74 18.70
CA VAL A 40 -9.07 15.42 18.31
C VAL A 40 -8.77 16.13 17.00
N ILE A 41 -7.65 16.85 16.96
CA ILE A 41 -7.22 17.50 15.72
C ILE A 41 -6.98 16.43 14.66
N PRO A 42 -7.41 16.56 13.38
CA PRO A 42 -6.81 15.80 12.30
C PRO A 42 -5.31 16.13 12.27
N PRO A 43 -4.42 15.20 12.65
CA PRO A 43 -3.04 15.55 12.90
C PRO A 43 -2.34 15.92 11.59
N PRO A 44 -1.80 17.13 11.45
CA PRO A 44 -1.09 17.54 10.24
C PRO A 44 0.13 16.66 9.98
N ASN A 45 0.35 16.31 8.72
CA ASN A 45 1.50 15.57 8.24
C ASN A 45 2.80 16.37 8.44
N VAL A 46 3.87 15.72 8.94
CA VAL A 46 5.18 16.38 9.10
C VAL A 46 5.94 16.51 7.77
N THR A 47 5.26 17.04 6.75
CA THR A 47 5.78 17.16 5.37
C THR A 47 6.23 18.59 5.00
N GLY A 48 6.04 19.55 5.90
CA GLY A 48 6.42 20.95 5.67
C GLY A 48 5.56 21.92 6.45
N SER A 49 5.28 23.07 5.84
CA SER A 49 4.46 24.15 6.42
C SER A 49 2.98 23.92 6.17
N LEU A 50 2.15 24.45 7.07
CA LEU A 50 0.69 24.48 6.90
C LEU A 50 0.29 25.42 5.75
N HIS A 51 -0.85 25.16 5.15
CA HIS A 51 -1.47 25.99 4.12
C HIS A 51 -2.89 26.42 4.53
N MET A 52 -3.56 27.24 3.70
CA MET A 52 -4.87 27.81 4.02
C MET A 52 -5.96 26.78 4.32
N GLY A 53 -5.90 25.58 3.72
CA GLY A 53 -6.81 24.48 4.05
C GLY A 53 -6.68 24.02 5.51
N HIS A 54 -5.45 23.90 6.01
CA HIS A 54 -5.21 23.63 7.43
C HIS A 54 -5.73 24.78 8.33
N ALA A 55 -5.52 26.03 7.93
CA ALA A 55 -6.01 27.17 8.69
C ALA A 55 -7.55 27.14 8.80
N LEU A 56 -8.27 26.86 7.70
CA LEU A 56 -9.73 26.74 7.70
C LEU A 56 -10.19 25.60 8.61
N ASN A 57 -9.63 24.41 8.43
CA ASN A 57 -9.98 23.23 9.22
C ASN A 57 -9.79 23.50 10.73
N ASN A 58 -8.65 24.06 11.13
CA ASN A 58 -8.35 24.34 12.53
C ASN A 58 -9.21 25.49 13.08
N THR A 59 -9.53 26.51 12.27
CA THR A 59 -10.42 27.60 12.69
C THR A 59 -11.81 27.09 13.02
N LEU A 60 -12.37 26.18 12.21
CA LEU A 60 -13.69 25.58 12.49
C LEU A 60 -13.69 24.85 13.82
N GLN A 61 -12.65 24.08 14.12
CA GLN A 61 -12.51 23.38 15.39
C GLN A 61 -12.34 24.36 16.55
N ASP A 62 -11.52 25.42 16.39
CA ASP A 62 -11.28 26.42 17.42
C ASP A 62 -12.55 27.19 17.79
N ILE A 63 -13.39 27.51 16.82
CA ILE A 63 -14.70 28.11 17.07
C ILE A 63 -15.54 27.20 17.97
N LEU A 64 -15.62 25.91 17.67
CA LEU A 64 -16.43 24.97 18.44
C LEU A 64 -15.90 24.81 19.87
N VAL A 65 -14.59 24.62 20.04
CA VAL A 65 -14.00 24.43 21.38
C VAL A 65 -14.08 25.69 22.23
N ARG A 66 -13.91 26.88 21.65
CA ARG A 66 -14.08 28.15 22.37
C ARG A 66 -15.53 28.36 22.76
N PHE A 67 -16.48 28.08 21.87
CA PHE A 67 -17.91 28.17 22.16
C PHE A 67 -18.31 27.27 23.33
N GLU A 68 -17.86 26.01 23.32
CA GLU A 68 -18.19 25.06 24.39
C GLU A 68 -17.51 25.41 25.73
N ARG A 69 -16.28 25.99 25.72
CA ARG A 69 -15.67 26.56 26.93
C ARG A 69 -16.49 27.72 27.49
N MET A 70 -17.01 28.63 26.65
CA MET A 70 -17.88 29.74 27.08
C MET A 70 -19.19 29.22 27.69
N ARG A 71 -19.65 28.03 27.28
CA ARG A 71 -20.81 27.34 27.88
C ARG A 71 -20.50 26.63 29.19
N GLY A 72 -19.25 26.69 29.67
CA GLY A 72 -18.82 26.08 30.93
C GLY A 72 -18.51 24.59 30.84
N ARG A 73 -18.33 24.03 29.64
CA ARG A 73 -17.88 22.66 29.51
C ARG A 73 -16.40 22.50 29.81
N ASP A 74 -16.01 21.29 30.21
CA ASP A 74 -14.61 20.88 30.28
C ASP A 74 -14.15 20.39 28.90
N VAL A 75 -13.43 21.26 28.19
CA VAL A 75 -13.13 21.06 26.76
C VAL A 75 -11.71 20.58 26.57
N LEU A 76 -11.55 19.43 25.89
CA LEU A 76 -10.28 18.95 25.35
C LEU A 76 -10.24 19.15 23.83
N TRP A 77 -9.33 19.98 23.36
CA TRP A 77 -8.88 19.96 21.98
C TRP A 77 -7.49 19.32 21.92
N GLN A 78 -7.45 18.04 21.55
CA GLN A 78 -6.24 17.22 21.54
C GLN A 78 -5.36 17.56 20.34
N PRO A 79 -4.14 18.14 20.52
CA PRO A 79 -3.21 18.43 19.44
C PRO A 79 -2.31 17.25 19.11
N GLY A 80 -1.74 17.26 17.91
CA GLY A 80 -0.68 16.36 17.50
C GLY A 80 -0.30 16.50 16.04
N THR A 81 0.64 15.66 15.60
CA THR A 81 1.13 15.59 14.21
C THR A 81 1.20 14.15 13.74
N ASP A 82 1.09 13.95 12.43
CA ASP A 82 1.16 12.64 11.78
C ASP A 82 2.53 12.41 11.15
N HIS A 83 3.02 11.17 11.25
CA HIS A 83 4.28 10.75 10.66
C HIS A 83 4.25 10.67 9.13
N ALA A 84 3.06 10.49 8.52
CA ALA A 84 2.81 10.51 7.08
C ALA A 84 3.83 9.66 6.28
N GLY A 85 3.83 8.35 6.49
CA GLY A 85 4.82 7.38 6.02
C GLY A 85 5.47 7.68 4.67
N ILE A 86 4.72 7.50 3.56
CA ILE A 86 5.20 7.74 2.20
C ILE A 86 5.66 9.18 2.00
N ALA A 87 4.81 10.15 2.36
CA ALA A 87 5.07 11.56 2.05
C ALA A 87 6.30 12.11 2.78
N THR A 88 6.46 11.78 4.07
CA THR A 88 7.63 12.21 4.86
C THR A 88 8.92 11.54 4.38
N GLN A 89 8.87 10.26 4.06
CA GLN A 89 10.02 9.57 3.47
C GLN A 89 10.46 10.22 2.17
N MET A 90 9.53 10.52 1.26
CA MET A 90 9.81 11.21 0.00
C MET A 90 10.44 12.61 0.19
N VAL A 91 9.96 13.37 1.17
CA VAL A 91 10.55 14.70 1.48
C VAL A 91 12.03 14.55 1.84
N VAL A 92 12.36 13.57 2.70
CA VAL A 92 13.75 13.35 3.11
C VAL A 92 14.60 12.80 1.96
N GLU A 93 14.07 11.88 1.15
CA GLU A 93 14.76 11.39 -0.05
C GLU A 93 15.05 12.51 -1.05
N ARG A 94 14.09 13.43 -1.25
CA ARG A 94 14.28 14.63 -2.09
C ARG A 94 15.37 15.53 -1.53
N GLN A 95 15.41 15.76 -0.21
CA GLN A 95 16.45 16.54 0.42
C GLN A 95 17.85 15.94 0.23
N LEU A 96 17.97 14.60 0.34
CA LEU A 96 19.23 13.91 0.04
C LEU A 96 19.67 14.16 -1.42
N MET A 97 18.74 14.07 -2.36
CA MET A 97 19.02 14.32 -3.79
C MET A 97 19.42 15.79 -4.04
N GLU A 98 18.68 16.75 -3.50
CA GLU A 98 18.97 18.18 -3.65
C GLU A 98 20.33 18.57 -3.06
N ARG A 99 20.75 17.90 -1.98
CA ARG A 99 22.06 18.09 -1.34
C ARG A 99 23.16 17.28 -1.98
N GLN A 100 22.86 16.49 -3.04
CA GLN A 100 23.80 15.57 -3.68
C GLN A 100 24.39 14.54 -2.70
N GLU A 101 23.63 14.18 -1.67
CA GLU A 101 23.99 13.13 -0.71
C GLU A 101 23.62 11.75 -1.28
N PRO A 102 24.25 10.66 -0.83
CA PRO A 102 23.89 9.31 -1.27
C PRO A 102 22.44 8.98 -0.92
N ASN A 103 21.78 8.18 -1.79
CA ASN A 103 20.38 7.79 -1.57
C ASN A 103 20.23 6.89 -0.32
N ARG A 104 18.97 6.67 0.10
CA ARG A 104 18.64 5.90 1.32
C ARG A 104 19.30 4.52 1.36
N ARG A 105 19.37 3.81 0.21
CA ARG A 105 19.96 2.45 0.15
C ARG A 105 21.48 2.47 0.37
N ALA A 106 22.14 3.52 -0.08
CA ALA A 106 23.58 3.68 0.09
C ALA A 106 23.97 4.08 1.52
N ILE A 107 23.13 4.89 2.21
CA ILE A 107 23.39 5.27 3.62
C ILE A 107 22.89 4.24 4.63
N GLY A 108 22.00 3.34 4.24
CA GLY A 108 21.41 2.30 5.09
C GLY A 108 20.20 2.75 5.92
N ARG A 109 19.40 1.76 6.37
CA ARG A 109 18.10 1.99 7.03
C ARG A 109 18.23 2.84 8.30
N GLU A 110 19.15 2.49 9.18
CA GLU A 110 19.33 3.17 10.47
C GLU A 110 19.69 4.66 10.30
N ALA A 111 20.67 4.97 9.45
CA ALA A 111 21.07 6.35 9.19
C ALA A 111 19.95 7.15 8.51
N PHE A 112 19.22 6.53 7.61
CA PHE A 112 18.07 7.16 6.96
C PHE A 112 16.96 7.48 7.97
N ILE A 113 16.54 6.53 8.80
CA ILE A 113 15.51 6.72 9.82
C ILE A 113 15.91 7.83 10.81
N LYS A 114 17.18 7.89 11.21
CA LYS A 114 17.68 9.00 12.05
C LYS A 114 17.50 10.36 11.37
N ARG A 115 17.73 10.45 10.05
CA ARG A 115 17.50 11.68 9.28
C ARG A 115 16.02 12.05 9.23
N VAL A 116 15.13 11.07 9.08
CA VAL A 116 13.68 11.31 9.08
C VAL A 116 13.21 11.82 10.46
N TRP A 117 13.75 11.30 11.57
CA TRP A 117 13.45 11.82 12.89
C TRP A 117 13.91 13.29 13.08
N GLN A 118 15.07 13.67 12.54
CA GLN A 118 15.53 15.06 12.55
C GLN A 118 14.56 15.97 11.79
N TRP A 119 14.15 15.55 10.59
CA TRP A 119 13.15 16.26 9.80
C TRP A 119 11.80 16.38 10.53
N LYS A 120 11.35 15.33 11.18
CA LYS A 120 10.11 15.34 12.00
C LYS A 120 10.17 16.41 13.08
N GLU A 121 11.30 16.58 13.77
CA GLU A 121 11.44 17.63 14.80
C GLU A 121 11.37 19.02 14.16
N GLU A 122 12.06 19.26 13.05
CA GLU A 122 12.05 20.54 12.36
C GLU A 122 10.65 20.89 11.84
N SER A 123 10.02 20.00 11.09
CA SER A 123 8.69 20.21 10.52
C SER A 123 7.60 20.26 11.59
N GLY A 124 7.65 19.38 12.59
CA GLY A 124 6.68 19.35 13.68
C GLY A 124 6.69 20.64 14.51
N ASN A 125 7.88 21.16 14.83
CA ASN A 125 8.01 22.44 15.54
C ASN A 125 7.48 23.60 14.71
N THR A 126 7.73 23.61 13.40
CA THR A 126 7.18 24.61 12.48
C THR A 126 5.66 24.59 12.47
N ILE A 127 5.05 23.40 12.35
CA ILE A 127 3.59 23.19 12.36
C ILE A 127 2.98 23.68 13.67
N VAL A 128 3.52 23.29 14.81
CA VAL A 128 3.05 23.73 16.13
C VAL A 128 3.16 25.24 16.27
N GLY A 129 4.28 25.83 15.84
CA GLY A 129 4.46 27.28 15.82
C GLY A 129 3.41 28.01 14.97
N GLN A 130 3.09 27.48 13.79
CA GLN A 130 2.05 28.03 12.91
C GLN A 130 0.65 27.92 13.51
N LEU A 131 0.31 26.80 14.16
CA LEU A 131 -0.97 26.64 14.86
C LEU A 131 -1.11 27.60 16.03
N LYS A 132 -0.04 27.81 16.81
CA LYS A 132 -0.01 28.82 17.89
C LYS A 132 -0.16 30.24 17.32
N ARG A 133 0.50 30.52 16.19
CA ARG A 133 0.38 31.82 15.51
C ARG A 133 -1.02 32.05 14.96
N LEU A 134 -1.72 31.01 14.52
CA LEU A 134 -3.13 31.07 14.15
C LEU A 134 -4.06 31.31 15.35
N GLY A 135 -3.57 31.16 16.57
CA GLY A 135 -4.33 31.33 17.80
C GLY A 135 -5.08 30.09 18.26
N CYS A 136 -4.73 28.90 17.75
CA CYS A 136 -5.40 27.65 18.10
C CYS A 136 -5.35 27.38 19.60
N SER A 137 -6.52 27.14 20.21
CA SER A 137 -6.68 26.94 21.65
C SER A 137 -6.60 25.48 22.08
N CYS A 138 -5.58 24.78 21.56
CA CYS A 138 -5.28 23.38 21.90
C CYS A 138 -4.73 23.23 23.32
N ASP A 139 -4.91 22.06 23.93
CA ASP A 139 -4.19 21.69 25.14
C ASP A 139 -2.77 21.21 24.80
N TRP A 140 -1.84 22.15 24.66
CA TRP A 140 -0.45 21.86 24.25
C TRP A 140 0.33 20.97 25.24
N SER A 141 -0.14 20.82 26.47
CA SER A 141 0.47 19.89 27.43
C SER A 141 0.27 18.43 27.03
N ARG A 142 -0.66 18.17 26.10
CA ARG A 142 -1.02 16.85 25.58
C ARG A 142 -0.61 16.61 24.14
N LEU A 143 0.38 17.37 23.63
CA LEU A 143 0.86 17.20 22.25
C LEU A 143 1.35 15.77 22.01
N ARG A 144 0.83 15.14 20.96
CA ARG A 144 1.15 13.75 20.58
C ARG A 144 1.70 13.66 19.16
N PHE A 145 2.33 12.55 18.89
CA PHE A 145 2.82 12.19 17.55
C PHE A 145 2.43 10.74 17.25
N THR A 146 1.95 10.47 16.03
CA THR A 146 1.41 9.15 15.67
C THR A 146 2.39 7.98 15.83
N MET A 147 3.71 8.26 15.93
CA MET A 147 4.74 7.26 16.21
C MET A 147 5.38 7.39 17.61
N ASP A 148 4.76 8.12 18.55
CA ASP A 148 5.25 8.08 19.93
C ASP A 148 5.02 6.69 20.56
N GLU A 149 5.72 6.37 21.65
CA GLU A 149 5.71 5.03 22.24
C GLU A 149 4.29 4.56 22.65
N GLY A 150 3.46 5.47 23.19
CA GLY A 150 2.09 5.13 23.60
C GLY A 150 1.23 4.74 22.39
N LEU A 151 1.30 5.51 21.31
CA LEU A 151 0.57 5.22 20.07
C LEU A 151 1.15 3.99 19.36
N SER A 152 2.47 3.81 19.35
CA SER A 152 3.12 2.62 18.79
C SER A 152 2.68 1.34 19.50
N ARG A 153 2.50 1.38 20.82
CA ARG A 153 1.95 0.27 21.61
C ARG A 153 0.49 -0.02 21.21
N ALA A 154 -0.32 1.02 21.04
CA ALA A 154 -1.70 0.86 20.60
C ALA A 154 -1.78 0.22 19.20
N VAL A 155 -0.94 0.65 18.27
CA VAL A 155 -0.85 0.09 16.90
C VAL A 155 -0.51 -1.39 16.94
N ARG A 156 0.56 -1.78 17.67
CA ARG A 156 0.95 -3.19 17.80
C ARG A 156 -0.18 -4.03 18.38
N LYS A 157 -0.84 -3.54 19.44
CA LYS A 157 -1.95 -4.25 20.07
C LYS A 157 -3.13 -4.45 19.12
N VAL A 158 -3.57 -3.40 18.41
CA VAL A 158 -4.69 -3.51 17.46
C VAL A 158 -4.36 -4.50 16.34
N PHE A 159 -3.16 -4.44 15.79
CA PHE A 159 -2.74 -5.40 14.76
C PHE A 159 -2.82 -6.85 15.26
N VAL A 160 -2.26 -7.12 16.44
CA VAL A 160 -2.25 -8.48 17.01
C VAL A 160 -3.66 -8.95 17.36
N ASP A 161 -4.50 -8.09 17.93
CA ASP A 161 -5.88 -8.43 18.29
C ASP A 161 -6.73 -8.72 17.02
N LEU A 162 -6.62 -7.91 15.99
CA LEU A 162 -7.32 -8.14 14.70
C LEU A 162 -6.80 -9.40 14.00
N TYR A 163 -5.51 -9.68 14.06
CA TYR A 163 -4.95 -10.93 13.54
C TYR A 163 -5.51 -12.15 14.28
N ARG A 164 -5.55 -12.12 15.61
CA ARG A 164 -6.15 -13.20 16.44
C ARG A 164 -7.64 -13.40 16.16
N ALA A 165 -8.34 -12.31 15.79
CA ALA A 165 -9.74 -12.37 15.37
C ALA A 165 -9.94 -12.82 13.91
N GLY A 166 -8.87 -13.10 13.16
CA GLY A 166 -8.92 -13.48 11.75
C GLY A 166 -9.28 -12.33 10.79
N LEU A 167 -9.23 -11.07 11.28
CA LEU A 167 -9.55 -9.87 10.50
C LEU A 167 -8.32 -9.25 9.84
N ILE A 168 -7.12 -9.60 10.27
CA ILE A 168 -5.88 -9.33 9.55
C ILE A 168 -5.30 -10.65 9.06
N TYR A 169 -4.88 -10.68 7.80
CA TYR A 169 -4.33 -11.86 7.17
C TYR A 169 -3.32 -11.47 6.09
N LYS A 170 -2.44 -12.41 5.74
CA LYS A 170 -1.49 -12.26 4.62
C LYS A 170 -2.02 -13.01 3.41
N ASP A 171 -2.01 -12.35 2.25
CA ASP A 171 -2.50 -12.96 1.02
C ASP A 171 -1.70 -12.43 -0.18
N LYS A 172 -1.66 -13.24 -1.24
CA LYS A 172 -1.03 -12.89 -2.50
C LYS A 172 -2.06 -12.37 -3.48
N ARG A 173 -2.03 -11.07 -3.71
CA ARG A 173 -2.96 -10.37 -4.62
C ARG A 173 -2.24 -9.37 -5.49
N LEU A 174 -2.92 -8.91 -6.54
CA LEU A 174 -2.51 -7.70 -7.23
C LEU A 174 -2.71 -6.48 -6.33
N VAL A 175 -1.70 -5.62 -6.33
CA VAL A 175 -1.75 -4.31 -5.68
C VAL A 175 -1.39 -3.22 -6.69
N ASN A 176 -1.83 -1.99 -6.41
CA ASN A 176 -1.30 -0.81 -7.08
C ASN A 176 0.15 -0.61 -6.61
N TRP A 177 1.10 -0.88 -7.49
CA TRP A 177 2.52 -0.77 -7.20
C TRP A 177 3.11 0.49 -7.84
N ASP A 178 3.72 1.32 -7.04
CA ASP A 178 4.49 2.46 -7.50
C ASP A 178 5.93 2.04 -7.77
N PRO A 179 6.37 2.01 -9.05
CA PRO A 179 7.70 1.53 -9.40
C PRO A 179 8.83 2.52 -9.12
N ASP A 180 8.51 3.79 -8.87
CA ASP A 180 9.49 4.82 -8.49
C ASP A 180 9.72 4.82 -6.98
N LEU A 181 8.65 4.68 -6.19
CA LEU A 181 8.71 4.58 -4.73
C LEU A 181 9.03 3.17 -4.24
N LEU A 182 8.83 2.17 -5.08
CA LEU A 182 9.02 0.73 -4.81
C LEU A 182 8.16 0.25 -3.63
N THR A 183 6.89 0.63 -3.65
CA THR A 183 5.91 0.26 -2.62
C THR A 183 4.51 0.11 -3.19
N ALA A 184 3.69 -0.71 -2.51
CA ALA A 184 2.25 -0.70 -2.72
C ALA A 184 1.66 0.64 -2.23
N ILE A 185 0.66 1.13 -2.96
CA ILE A 185 -0.14 2.31 -2.60
C ILE A 185 -1.62 1.94 -2.55
N SER A 186 -2.42 2.72 -1.84
CA SER A 186 -3.87 2.52 -1.76
C SER A 186 -4.59 3.02 -3.03
N ASP A 187 -5.82 2.54 -3.24
CA ASP A 187 -6.64 3.01 -4.38
C ASP A 187 -6.93 4.52 -4.32
N LEU A 188 -6.94 5.11 -3.11
CA LEU A 188 -7.12 6.54 -2.90
C LEU A 188 -5.91 7.39 -3.31
N GLU A 189 -4.74 6.76 -3.43
CA GLU A 189 -3.48 7.39 -3.84
C GLU A 189 -3.22 7.21 -5.35
N VAL A 190 -4.22 6.68 -6.10
CA VAL A 190 -4.13 6.48 -7.55
C VAL A 190 -4.97 7.51 -8.29
N GLU A 191 -4.33 8.32 -9.10
CA GLU A 191 -4.97 9.28 -9.99
C GLU A 191 -5.22 8.67 -11.37
N GLN A 192 -6.45 8.78 -11.86
CA GLN A 192 -6.84 8.27 -13.18
C GLN A 192 -6.65 9.38 -14.24
N ILE A 193 -5.62 9.26 -15.07
CA ILE A 193 -5.26 10.29 -16.07
C ILE A 193 -5.62 9.82 -17.47
N GLU A 194 -6.45 10.60 -18.17
CA GLU A 194 -6.77 10.35 -19.57
C GLU A 194 -5.53 10.60 -20.46
N THR A 195 -5.12 9.59 -21.20
CA THR A 195 -3.89 9.58 -21.99
C THR A 195 -4.17 9.19 -23.44
N LYS A 196 -3.61 9.95 -24.37
CA LYS A 196 -3.61 9.60 -25.79
C LYS A 196 -2.53 8.55 -26.05
N GLY A 197 -2.95 7.35 -26.36
CA GLY A 197 -2.08 6.21 -26.62
C GLY A 197 -2.49 5.46 -27.88
N HIS A 198 -2.24 4.17 -27.87
CA HIS A 198 -2.53 3.28 -28.99
C HIS A 198 -3.22 2.01 -28.51
N LEU A 199 -3.97 1.40 -29.40
CA LEU A 199 -4.47 0.04 -29.28
C LEU A 199 -3.76 -0.80 -30.34
N TRP A 200 -3.02 -1.81 -29.89
CA TRP A 200 -2.28 -2.74 -30.75
C TRP A 200 -3.11 -4.00 -30.96
N HIS A 201 -3.33 -4.36 -32.21
CA HIS A 201 -4.02 -5.59 -32.62
C HIS A 201 -2.97 -6.63 -33.01
N LEU A 202 -2.88 -7.71 -32.22
CA LEU A 202 -1.85 -8.73 -32.32
C LEU A 202 -2.43 -10.05 -32.79
N ARG A 203 -1.76 -10.71 -33.74
CA ARG A 203 -2.14 -12.03 -34.27
C ARG A 203 -1.51 -13.13 -33.41
N TYR A 204 -2.34 -13.97 -32.78
CA TYR A 204 -1.89 -15.13 -32.04
C TYR A 204 -2.16 -16.40 -32.85
N PRO A 205 -1.10 -17.10 -33.33
CA PRO A 205 -1.25 -18.30 -34.17
C PRO A 205 -2.01 -19.41 -33.47
N ILE A 206 -2.98 -20.03 -34.15
CA ILE A 206 -3.72 -21.18 -33.64
C ILE A 206 -2.84 -22.41 -33.71
N GLU A 207 -2.77 -23.17 -32.62
CA GLU A 207 -1.99 -24.40 -32.54
C GLU A 207 -2.40 -25.42 -33.63
N GLY A 208 -1.40 -26.07 -34.23
CA GLY A 208 -1.62 -27.08 -35.26
C GLY A 208 -1.91 -26.55 -36.64
N ARG A 209 -1.87 -25.20 -36.83
CA ARG A 209 -2.00 -24.56 -38.15
C ARG A 209 -0.73 -23.76 -38.48
N PRO A 210 -0.12 -23.93 -39.64
CA PRO A 210 0.97 -23.05 -40.07
C PRO A 210 0.47 -21.60 -40.12
N PHE A 211 1.16 -20.69 -39.45
CA PHE A 211 0.79 -19.27 -39.43
C PHE A 211 0.92 -18.68 -40.82
N ASN A 212 -0.12 -18.02 -41.30
CA ASN A 212 -0.16 -17.26 -42.53
C ASN A 212 -0.90 -15.94 -42.31
N PRO A 213 -0.23 -14.78 -42.36
CA PRO A 213 -0.85 -13.47 -42.11
C PRO A 213 -1.95 -13.12 -43.14
N SER A 214 -2.00 -13.78 -44.29
CA SER A 214 -3.05 -13.61 -45.29
C SER A 214 -4.26 -14.54 -45.12
N ASP A 215 -4.20 -15.48 -44.17
CA ASP A 215 -5.29 -16.42 -43.87
C ASP A 215 -5.79 -16.26 -42.44
N PRO A 216 -6.89 -15.53 -42.21
CA PRO A 216 -7.45 -15.30 -40.87
C PRO A 216 -7.87 -16.57 -40.11
N SER A 217 -7.98 -17.71 -40.82
CA SER A 217 -8.28 -18.97 -40.14
C SER A 217 -7.10 -19.56 -39.35
N THR A 218 -5.90 -19.01 -39.52
CA THR A 218 -4.66 -19.52 -38.87
C THR A 218 -4.28 -18.80 -37.57
N TYR A 219 -4.99 -17.74 -37.20
CA TYR A 219 -4.72 -16.97 -35.99
C TYR A 219 -6.00 -16.38 -35.40
N ILE A 220 -5.91 -15.91 -34.15
CA ILE A 220 -6.90 -15.05 -33.50
C ILE A 220 -6.26 -13.68 -33.24
N VAL A 221 -7.03 -12.61 -33.41
CA VAL A 221 -6.54 -11.25 -33.14
C VAL A 221 -6.96 -10.83 -31.75
N VAL A 222 -6.01 -10.38 -30.93
CA VAL A 222 -6.25 -9.75 -29.62
C VAL A 222 -5.89 -8.27 -29.69
N ALA A 223 -6.61 -7.42 -28.94
CA ALA A 223 -6.35 -6.00 -28.88
C ALA A 223 -5.88 -5.60 -27.47
N THR A 224 -4.82 -4.79 -27.37
CA THR A 224 -4.23 -4.38 -26.09
C THR A 224 -3.66 -2.96 -26.12
N THR A 225 -3.74 -2.25 -24.99
CA THR A 225 -3.02 -0.99 -24.77
C THR A 225 -1.63 -1.22 -24.16
N ARG A 226 -1.29 -2.49 -23.79
CA ARG A 226 -0.08 -2.87 -23.08
C ARG A 226 0.62 -4.08 -23.72
N PRO A 227 1.19 -3.94 -24.93
CA PRO A 227 1.85 -5.06 -25.60
C PRO A 227 3.04 -5.64 -24.84
N GLU A 228 3.67 -4.88 -23.95
CA GLU A 228 4.79 -5.36 -23.12
C GLU A 228 4.39 -6.47 -22.14
N THR A 229 3.12 -6.54 -21.72
CA THR A 229 2.65 -7.58 -20.79
C THR A 229 2.33 -8.89 -21.49
N MET A 230 2.24 -8.91 -22.84
CA MET A 230 1.86 -10.11 -23.58
C MET A 230 2.78 -11.31 -23.33
N LEU A 231 4.05 -11.10 -23.01
CA LEU A 231 4.98 -12.18 -22.73
C LEU A 231 4.54 -13.02 -21.49
N GLY A 232 3.69 -12.44 -20.61
CA GLY A 232 3.10 -13.10 -19.44
C GLY A 232 1.71 -13.64 -19.66
N ASP A 233 1.17 -13.63 -20.90
CA ASP A 233 -0.18 -14.13 -21.16
C ASP A 233 -0.33 -15.61 -20.88
N THR A 234 -1.49 -15.98 -20.34
CA THR A 234 -1.82 -17.35 -19.96
C THR A 234 -3.13 -17.87 -20.54
N ALA A 235 -3.91 -17.00 -21.19
CA ALA A 235 -5.08 -17.39 -21.99
C ALA A 235 -5.46 -16.29 -22.98
N VAL A 236 -6.37 -16.62 -23.88
CA VAL A 236 -7.19 -15.69 -24.67
C VAL A 236 -8.64 -15.92 -24.30
N ALA A 237 -9.35 -14.88 -23.84
CA ALA A 237 -10.77 -14.94 -23.53
C ALA A 237 -11.62 -14.45 -24.71
N VAL A 238 -12.74 -15.15 -24.96
CA VAL A 238 -13.76 -14.75 -25.92
C VAL A 238 -15.13 -14.85 -25.25
N HIS A 239 -16.10 -14.05 -25.71
CA HIS A 239 -17.44 -14.15 -25.15
C HIS A 239 -18.10 -15.49 -25.50
N PRO A 240 -18.81 -16.16 -24.57
CA PRO A 240 -19.42 -17.47 -24.83
C PRO A 240 -20.44 -17.47 -25.98
N ASP A 241 -21.08 -16.35 -26.24
CA ASP A 241 -22.07 -16.19 -27.32
C ASP A 241 -21.51 -15.60 -28.62
N ASP A 242 -20.18 -15.35 -28.69
CA ASP A 242 -19.55 -14.83 -29.91
C ASP A 242 -19.35 -15.94 -30.94
N GLU A 243 -20.24 -15.99 -31.92
CA GLU A 243 -20.22 -17.00 -33.00
C GLU A 243 -18.91 -17.00 -33.82
N ARG A 244 -18.17 -15.89 -33.83
CA ARG A 244 -16.88 -15.79 -34.55
C ARG A 244 -15.84 -16.72 -33.94
N TYR A 245 -15.87 -16.91 -32.62
CA TYR A 245 -14.83 -17.61 -31.86
C TYR A 245 -15.31 -18.89 -31.15
N LYS A 246 -16.60 -19.12 -31.09
CA LYS A 246 -17.22 -20.27 -30.39
C LYS A 246 -16.57 -21.61 -30.75
N HIS A 247 -16.21 -21.79 -32.02
CA HIS A 247 -15.56 -23.00 -32.53
C HIS A 247 -14.08 -23.14 -32.15
N LEU A 248 -13.48 -22.09 -31.57
CA LEU A 248 -12.10 -22.05 -31.09
C LEU A 248 -11.96 -22.29 -29.58
N VAL A 249 -13.05 -22.17 -28.81
CA VAL A 249 -13.04 -22.40 -27.36
C VAL A 249 -12.54 -23.83 -27.06
N GLY A 250 -11.61 -23.92 -26.11
CA GLY A 250 -10.94 -25.17 -25.74
C GLY A 250 -9.75 -25.56 -26.62
N LYS A 251 -9.46 -24.83 -27.70
CA LYS A 251 -8.22 -24.94 -28.47
C LYS A 251 -7.13 -24.05 -27.87
N ASN A 252 -5.89 -24.22 -28.33
CA ASN A 252 -4.78 -23.41 -27.92
C ASN A 252 -4.31 -22.46 -29.02
N VAL A 253 -3.70 -21.37 -28.60
CA VAL A 253 -2.82 -20.54 -29.44
C VAL A 253 -1.38 -20.65 -28.96
N ILE A 254 -0.45 -20.37 -29.84
CA ILE A 254 0.97 -20.25 -29.52
C ILE A 254 1.29 -18.79 -29.28
N LEU A 255 1.66 -18.47 -28.05
CA LEU A 255 2.01 -17.10 -27.67
C LEU A 255 3.22 -16.61 -28.48
N PRO A 256 3.09 -15.52 -29.24
CA PRO A 256 4.18 -14.99 -30.03
C PRO A 256 5.44 -14.70 -29.19
N LEU A 257 6.60 -14.81 -29.80
CA LEU A 257 7.93 -14.57 -29.21
C LEU A 257 8.33 -15.54 -28.11
N VAL A 258 7.37 -16.13 -27.38
CA VAL A 258 7.59 -17.02 -26.22
C VAL A 258 7.46 -18.49 -26.57
N GLY A 259 6.49 -18.82 -27.43
CA GLY A 259 6.18 -20.21 -27.80
C GLY A 259 5.32 -20.96 -26.76
N ARG A 260 4.80 -20.27 -25.71
CA ARG A 260 3.89 -20.86 -24.73
C ARG A 260 2.57 -21.23 -25.37
N ARG A 261 2.07 -22.43 -25.06
CA ARG A 261 0.71 -22.86 -25.41
C ARG A 261 -0.26 -22.29 -24.39
N ILE A 262 -1.21 -21.47 -24.85
CA ILE A 262 -2.23 -20.88 -23.98
C ILE A 262 -3.63 -21.18 -24.51
N PRO A 263 -4.60 -21.51 -23.63
CA PRO A 263 -5.95 -21.89 -24.07
C PRO A 263 -6.77 -20.69 -24.50
N ILE A 264 -7.73 -20.94 -25.42
CA ILE A 264 -8.84 -20.03 -25.70
C ILE A 264 -9.98 -20.42 -24.76
N ILE A 265 -10.40 -19.51 -23.90
CA ILE A 265 -11.44 -19.72 -22.88
C ILE A 265 -12.69 -18.89 -23.20
N ALA A 266 -13.85 -19.36 -22.73
CA ALA A 266 -15.09 -18.61 -22.79
C ALA A 266 -15.30 -17.87 -21.46
N ASP A 267 -15.43 -16.54 -21.51
CA ASP A 267 -15.68 -15.70 -20.32
C ASP A 267 -16.47 -14.44 -20.71
N GLU A 268 -17.50 -14.10 -19.96
CA GLU A 268 -18.35 -12.92 -20.16
C GLU A 268 -17.58 -11.58 -20.00
N TYR A 269 -16.37 -11.62 -19.47
CA TYR A 269 -15.47 -10.47 -19.41
C TYR A 269 -15.13 -9.92 -20.80
N SER A 270 -15.06 -10.79 -21.81
CA SER A 270 -14.79 -10.39 -23.19
C SER A 270 -16.03 -9.76 -23.82
N ASP A 271 -15.90 -8.52 -24.28
CA ASP A 271 -16.98 -7.78 -24.96
C ASP A 271 -16.83 -7.93 -26.49
N PRO A 272 -17.79 -8.60 -27.19
CA PRO A 272 -17.73 -8.80 -28.63
C PRO A 272 -17.67 -7.53 -29.46
N GLU A 273 -18.13 -6.38 -28.90
CA GLU A 273 -18.17 -5.10 -29.59
C GLU A 273 -16.89 -4.28 -29.40
N LYS A 274 -16.00 -4.70 -28.49
CA LYS A 274 -14.75 -3.98 -28.22
C LYS A 274 -13.54 -4.64 -28.86
N GLY A 275 -12.70 -3.83 -29.51
CA GLY A 275 -11.46 -4.30 -30.12
C GLY A 275 -11.73 -5.37 -31.20
N SER A 276 -11.19 -6.58 -30.99
CA SER A 276 -11.43 -7.76 -31.83
C SER A 276 -12.53 -8.67 -31.30
N GLY A 277 -13.04 -8.42 -30.08
CA GLY A 277 -13.89 -9.32 -29.33
C GLY A 277 -13.12 -10.47 -28.66
N ALA A 278 -11.81 -10.53 -28.82
CA ALA A 278 -10.94 -11.45 -28.11
C ALA A 278 -9.94 -10.68 -27.25
N VAL A 279 -9.79 -11.07 -26.01
CA VAL A 279 -8.96 -10.37 -25.01
C VAL A 279 -7.84 -11.31 -24.57
N LYS A 280 -6.60 -10.82 -24.58
CA LYS A 280 -5.47 -11.52 -23.96
C LYS A 280 -5.65 -11.48 -22.43
N ILE A 281 -5.31 -12.54 -21.74
CA ILE A 281 -5.42 -12.63 -20.28
C ILE A 281 -4.03 -12.74 -19.67
N THR A 282 -3.66 -11.72 -18.90
CA THR A 282 -2.38 -11.60 -18.19
C THR A 282 -2.63 -11.42 -16.68
N PRO A 283 -2.97 -12.48 -15.95
CA PRO A 283 -3.50 -12.39 -14.57
C PRO A 283 -2.56 -11.71 -13.57
N ALA A 284 -1.26 -11.67 -13.83
CA ALA A 284 -0.29 -11.02 -12.95
C ALA A 284 -0.10 -9.52 -13.21
N HIS A 285 -0.74 -8.94 -14.25
CA HIS A 285 -0.51 -7.57 -14.70
C HIS A 285 -1.76 -6.74 -15.00
N ASP A 286 -2.95 -7.28 -14.71
CA ASP A 286 -4.23 -6.58 -14.83
C ASP A 286 -5.24 -7.12 -13.80
N PHE A 287 -5.96 -6.22 -13.12
CA PHE A 287 -6.90 -6.59 -12.05
C PHE A 287 -8.09 -7.41 -12.56
N ASN A 288 -8.61 -7.09 -13.75
CA ASN A 288 -9.71 -7.84 -14.34
C ASN A 288 -9.23 -9.21 -14.83
N ASP A 289 -8.07 -9.26 -15.47
CA ASP A 289 -7.44 -10.51 -15.91
C ASP A 289 -7.10 -11.42 -14.73
N PHE A 290 -6.77 -10.84 -13.56
CA PHE A 290 -6.56 -11.58 -12.32
C PHE A 290 -7.81 -12.34 -11.89
N GLU A 291 -8.97 -11.71 -11.92
CA GLU A 291 -10.24 -12.33 -11.58
C GLU A 291 -10.63 -13.41 -12.61
N VAL A 292 -10.40 -13.18 -13.90
CA VAL A 292 -10.55 -14.20 -14.94
C VAL A 292 -9.62 -15.38 -14.67
N GLY A 293 -8.35 -15.08 -14.36
CA GLY A 293 -7.34 -16.09 -14.04
C GLY A 293 -7.74 -16.97 -12.86
N ARG A 294 -8.28 -16.37 -11.80
CA ARG A 294 -8.80 -17.12 -10.63
C ARG A 294 -9.98 -18.02 -10.98
N ARG A 295 -10.96 -17.52 -11.73
CA ARG A 295 -12.15 -18.30 -12.14
C ARG A 295 -11.78 -19.53 -12.98
N HIS A 296 -10.78 -19.36 -13.85
CA HIS A 296 -10.35 -20.43 -14.78
C HIS A 296 -9.12 -21.23 -14.29
N GLY A 297 -8.58 -20.93 -13.11
CA GLY A 297 -7.39 -21.61 -12.56
C GLY A 297 -6.13 -21.41 -13.42
N LEU A 298 -5.99 -20.23 -14.07
CA LEU A 298 -4.86 -19.93 -14.94
C LEU A 298 -3.58 -19.65 -14.15
N PRO A 299 -2.40 -19.96 -14.68
CA PRO A 299 -1.13 -19.55 -14.08
C PRO A 299 -1.00 -18.04 -14.01
N MET A 300 -0.40 -17.55 -12.92
CA MET A 300 -0.11 -16.15 -12.71
C MET A 300 1.37 -15.87 -12.97
N VAL A 301 1.71 -15.49 -14.19
CA VAL A 301 3.08 -15.30 -14.64
C VAL A 301 3.48 -13.83 -14.52
N ASN A 302 4.17 -13.48 -13.42
CA ASN A 302 4.71 -12.14 -13.24
C ASN A 302 6.01 -11.99 -14.04
N ILE A 303 6.03 -11.04 -14.97
CA ILE A 303 7.18 -10.76 -15.86
C ILE A 303 7.83 -9.40 -15.62
N MET A 304 7.50 -8.71 -14.51
CA MET A 304 8.07 -7.40 -14.21
C MET A 304 8.71 -7.37 -12.83
N SER A 305 9.87 -6.72 -12.76
CA SER A 305 10.56 -6.39 -11.51
C SER A 305 9.82 -5.27 -10.75
N PRO A 306 10.15 -5.02 -9.47
CA PRO A 306 9.61 -3.87 -8.73
C PRO A 306 9.85 -2.52 -9.41
N GLU A 307 10.94 -2.36 -10.16
CA GLU A 307 11.32 -1.15 -10.89
C GLU A 307 10.62 -1.01 -12.26
N GLY A 308 9.68 -1.91 -12.59
CA GLY A 308 9.00 -1.91 -13.88
C GLY A 308 9.87 -2.30 -15.07
N LYS A 309 10.89 -3.15 -14.85
CA LYS A 309 11.70 -3.76 -15.90
C LYS A 309 11.22 -5.18 -16.16
N LEU A 310 11.33 -5.66 -17.40
CA LEU A 310 11.00 -7.04 -17.70
C LEU A 310 11.94 -8.00 -16.93
N LEU A 311 11.36 -9.00 -16.28
CA LEU A 311 12.04 -10.05 -15.53
C LEU A 311 11.68 -11.40 -16.14
N LEU A 312 12.47 -11.83 -17.11
CA LEU A 312 12.27 -13.07 -17.84
C LEU A 312 13.26 -14.16 -17.39
N GLU A 313 14.42 -13.76 -16.87
CA GLU A 313 15.44 -14.65 -16.31
C GLU A 313 16.21 -13.93 -15.17
N PRO A 314 16.43 -14.59 -14.00
CA PRO A 314 15.85 -15.89 -13.63
C PRO A 314 14.36 -15.77 -13.23
N ASN A 315 13.49 -16.44 -13.95
CA ASN A 315 12.06 -16.45 -13.66
C ASN A 315 11.47 -17.85 -13.99
N PRO A 316 11.39 -18.75 -13.00
CA PRO A 316 10.86 -20.11 -13.20
C PRO A 316 9.41 -20.14 -13.66
N ASP A 317 8.59 -19.17 -13.22
CA ASP A 317 7.16 -19.11 -13.62
C ASP A 317 7.03 -18.71 -15.07
N PHE A 318 7.90 -17.82 -15.56
CA PHE A 318 7.93 -17.46 -16.98
C PHE A 318 8.29 -18.62 -17.89
N THR A 319 9.26 -19.45 -17.51
CA THR A 319 9.74 -20.57 -18.34
C THR A 319 8.98 -21.87 -18.13
N ARG A 320 8.08 -21.95 -17.13
CA ARG A 320 7.33 -23.16 -16.80
C ARG A 320 6.46 -23.62 -17.98
N GLY A 321 6.63 -24.88 -18.36
CA GLY A 321 5.84 -25.51 -19.43
C GLY A 321 6.14 -25.03 -20.84
N ILE A 322 7.27 -24.33 -21.03
CA ILE A 322 7.75 -23.92 -22.36
C ILE A 322 8.96 -24.79 -22.75
N GLU A 323 8.89 -25.37 -23.94
CA GLU A 323 10.03 -26.10 -24.48
C GLU A 323 11.17 -25.14 -24.84
N PRO A 324 12.41 -25.43 -24.45
CA PRO A 324 13.57 -24.60 -24.81
C PRO A 324 13.70 -24.47 -26.34
N SER A 325 13.72 -23.23 -26.82
CA SER A 325 13.80 -22.94 -28.25
C SER A 325 14.79 -21.78 -28.52
N ALA A 326 15.27 -21.69 -29.74
CA ALA A 326 16.10 -20.56 -30.16
C ALA A 326 15.34 -19.24 -30.07
N GLN A 327 14.04 -19.25 -30.37
CA GLN A 327 13.15 -18.10 -30.27
C GLN A 327 13.03 -17.63 -28.81
N LEU A 328 12.75 -18.52 -27.85
CA LEU A 328 12.67 -18.18 -26.43
C LEU A 328 13.97 -17.58 -25.92
N LYS A 329 15.13 -18.19 -26.27
CA LYS A 329 16.45 -17.65 -25.91
C LYS A 329 16.68 -16.24 -26.47
N ALA A 330 16.32 -16.02 -27.74
CA ALA A 330 16.42 -14.69 -28.34
C ALA A 330 15.53 -13.67 -27.64
N THR A 331 14.29 -14.03 -27.31
CA THR A 331 13.34 -13.18 -26.57
C THR A 331 13.89 -12.81 -25.19
N ILE A 332 14.42 -13.78 -24.42
CA ILE A 332 15.04 -13.51 -23.12
C ILE A 332 16.21 -12.55 -23.27
N LEU A 333 17.13 -12.84 -24.21
CA LEU A 333 18.32 -12.01 -24.43
C LEU A 333 17.98 -10.57 -24.82
N GLU A 334 16.92 -10.40 -25.63
CA GLU A 334 16.52 -9.09 -26.16
C GLU A 334 15.76 -8.24 -25.12
N PHE A 335 14.90 -8.85 -24.29
CA PHE A 335 13.94 -8.10 -23.46
C PHE A 335 14.22 -8.16 -21.97
N ASN A 336 15.00 -9.12 -21.45
CA ASN A 336 15.27 -9.22 -20.03
C ASN A 336 15.98 -7.98 -19.49
N GLY A 337 15.46 -7.38 -18.41
CA GLY A 337 16.01 -6.17 -17.78
C GLY A 337 15.63 -4.86 -18.50
N VAL A 338 14.91 -4.92 -19.63
CA VAL A 338 14.48 -3.72 -20.36
C VAL A 338 13.30 -3.05 -19.62
N PHE A 339 13.34 -1.73 -19.51
CA PHE A 339 12.26 -0.94 -18.90
C PHE A 339 10.96 -1.06 -19.70
N ARG A 340 9.83 -1.25 -19.06
CA ARG A 340 8.51 -1.60 -19.64
C ARG A 340 8.11 -0.75 -20.84
N PHE A 341 8.31 0.57 -20.80
CA PHE A 341 7.94 1.45 -21.92
C PHE A 341 8.91 1.36 -23.12
N ALA A 342 10.15 1.02 -22.88
CA ALA A 342 11.09 0.70 -23.96
C ALA A 342 10.75 -0.68 -24.54
N ALA A 343 10.49 -1.68 -23.70
CA ALA A 343 10.06 -3.00 -24.10
C ALA A 343 8.76 -2.97 -24.92
N ARG A 344 7.77 -2.12 -24.56
CA ARG A 344 6.55 -1.90 -25.35
C ARG A 344 6.85 -1.57 -26.81
N LYS A 345 7.76 -0.62 -27.04
CA LYS A 345 8.17 -0.20 -28.39
C LYS A 345 8.92 -1.31 -29.12
N MET A 346 9.84 -1.98 -28.45
CA MET A 346 10.65 -3.04 -29.03
C MET A 346 9.81 -4.27 -29.39
N ILE A 347 8.88 -4.68 -28.53
CA ILE A 347 7.96 -5.80 -28.76
C ILE A 347 7.03 -5.49 -29.93
N ALA A 348 6.46 -4.28 -29.99
CA ALA A 348 5.61 -3.87 -31.10
C ALA A 348 6.37 -3.93 -32.45
N ALA A 349 7.59 -3.39 -32.50
CA ALA A 349 8.42 -3.44 -33.71
C ALA A 349 8.79 -4.88 -34.11
N ARG A 350 9.08 -5.75 -33.14
CA ARG A 350 9.39 -7.16 -33.38
C ARG A 350 8.18 -7.91 -33.94
N LEU A 351 7.00 -7.70 -33.38
CA LEU A 351 5.75 -8.31 -33.87
C LEU A 351 5.40 -7.83 -35.28
N GLU A 352 5.66 -6.57 -35.60
CA GLU A 352 5.48 -6.04 -36.94
C GLU A 352 6.42 -6.71 -37.93
N ALA A 353 7.71 -6.83 -37.59
CA ALA A 353 8.71 -7.50 -38.43
C ALA A 353 8.39 -8.99 -38.68
N ASP A 354 7.83 -9.66 -37.69
CA ASP A 354 7.43 -11.08 -37.75
C ASP A 354 6.04 -11.28 -38.40
N GLY A 355 5.37 -10.21 -38.89
CA GLY A 355 4.03 -10.26 -39.48
C GLY A 355 2.89 -10.55 -38.50
N LEU A 356 3.16 -10.44 -37.21
CA LEU A 356 2.24 -10.73 -36.12
C LEU A 356 1.46 -9.49 -35.63
N MET A 357 1.73 -8.31 -36.19
CA MET A 357 0.94 -7.09 -35.99
C MET A 357 -0.16 -7.00 -37.06
N GLU A 358 -1.43 -6.92 -36.63
CA GLU A 358 -2.57 -6.71 -37.54
C GLU A 358 -2.68 -5.23 -37.90
N LYS A 359 -2.78 -4.36 -36.89
CA LYS A 359 -2.86 -2.90 -37.03
C LYS A 359 -2.55 -2.20 -35.70
N ILE A 360 -2.32 -0.90 -35.79
CA ILE A 360 -2.17 0.00 -34.62
C ILE A 360 -3.20 1.13 -34.82
N GLU A 361 -4.00 1.39 -33.77
CA GLU A 361 -5.01 2.45 -33.76
C GLU A 361 -4.68 3.50 -32.69
N LEU A 362 -4.95 4.77 -32.98
CA LEU A 362 -4.95 5.80 -31.96
C LEU A 362 -6.10 5.52 -30.98
N HIS A 363 -5.79 5.47 -29.69
CA HIS A 363 -6.76 5.15 -28.66
C HIS A 363 -6.52 5.98 -27.41
N THR A 364 -7.57 6.70 -26.97
CA THR A 364 -7.55 7.42 -25.71
C THR A 364 -8.04 6.50 -24.63
N HIS A 365 -7.26 6.35 -23.56
CA HIS A 365 -7.58 5.49 -22.43
C HIS A 365 -7.07 6.09 -21.11
N VAL A 366 -7.62 5.61 -20.02
CA VAL A 366 -7.23 6.06 -18.68
C VAL A 366 -6.02 5.25 -18.20
N VAL A 367 -5.01 5.96 -17.68
CA VAL A 367 -3.78 5.37 -17.14
C VAL A 367 -3.66 5.75 -15.67
N PRO A 368 -3.51 4.78 -14.76
CA PRO A 368 -3.34 5.05 -13.33
C PRO A 368 -1.95 5.61 -13.03
N HIS A 369 -1.90 6.69 -12.24
CA HIS A 369 -0.66 7.33 -11.78
C HIS A 369 -0.68 7.46 -10.25
N GLY A 370 0.48 7.38 -9.63
CA GLY A 370 0.61 7.66 -8.19
C GLY A 370 0.50 9.16 -7.91
N ASP A 371 -0.33 9.54 -6.95
CA ASP A 371 -0.56 10.95 -6.57
C ASP A 371 0.70 11.66 -6.05
N ARG A 372 1.66 10.90 -5.52
CA ARG A 372 2.92 11.41 -4.96
C ARG A 372 4.08 11.41 -5.94
N SER A 373 4.22 10.33 -6.71
CA SER A 373 5.33 10.14 -7.65
C SER A 373 5.04 10.67 -9.04
N SER A 374 3.75 10.73 -9.43
CA SER A 374 3.28 10.89 -10.80
C SER A 374 3.73 9.74 -11.74
N ALA A 375 4.28 8.67 -11.18
CA ALA A 375 4.65 7.48 -11.95
C ALA A 375 3.41 6.72 -12.41
N VAL A 376 3.47 6.11 -13.59
CA VAL A 376 2.45 5.15 -14.02
C VAL A 376 2.49 3.93 -13.11
N ILE A 377 1.36 3.65 -12.46
CA ILE A 377 1.21 2.52 -11.53
C ILE A 377 1.24 1.20 -12.29
N GLU A 378 1.83 0.18 -11.67
CA GLU A 378 1.91 -1.17 -12.21
C GLU A 378 1.08 -2.14 -11.34
N PRO A 379 0.05 -2.81 -11.89
CA PRO A 379 -0.55 -3.94 -11.17
C PRO A 379 0.51 -5.01 -10.91
N ARG A 380 0.81 -5.28 -9.62
CA ARG A 380 1.87 -6.19 -9.22
C ARG A 380 1.35 -7.28 -8.29
N LEU A 381 1.62 -8.53 -8.64
CA LEU A 381 1.30 -9.67 -7.80
C LEU A 381 2.36 -9.83 -6.71
N THR A 382 1.96 -9.68 -5.45
CA THR A 382 2.87 -9.78 -4.30
C THR A 382 2.13 -10.15 -3.02
N ASP A 383 2.85 -10.76 -2.06
CA ASP A 383 2.33 -11.04 -0.73
C ASP A 383 2.22 -9.76 0.08
N GLN A 384 1.04 -9.48 0.62
CA GLN A 384 0.75 -8.29 1.40
C GLN A 384 -0.14 -8.61 2.60
N TRP A 385 -0.14 -7.73 3.60
CA TRP A 385 -1.05 -7.78 4.72
C TRP A 385 -2.34 -7.03 4.41
N TYR A 386 -3.47 -7.68 4.73
CA TYR A 386 -4.81 -7.15 4.48
C TYR A 386 -5.65 -7.11 5.75
N VAL A 387 -6.53 -6.10 5.81
CA VAL A 387 -7.64 -6.03 6.78
C VAL A 387 -8.94 -6.41 6.08
N ASP A 388 -9.74 -7.26 6.70
CA ASP A 388 -11.15 -7.47 6.32
C ASP A 388 -11.97 -6.23 6.69
N ALA A 389 -11.85 -5.20 5.86
CA ALA A 389 -12.54 -3.95 6.04
C ALA A 389 -14.07 -4.11 5.93
N LYS A 390 -14.53 -5.10 5.16
CA LYS A 390 -15.96 -5.35 4.98
C LYS A 390 -16.64 -5.75 6.29
N THR A 391 -16.03 -6.63 7.06
CA THR A 391 -16.54 -7.02 8.38
C THR A 391 -16.52 -5.84 9.35
N LEU A 392 -15.45 -5.02 9.34
CA LEU A 392 -15.33 -3.85 10.19
C LEU A 392 -16.29 -2.70 9.79
N ALA A 393 -16.69 -2.62 8.53
CA ALA A 393 -17.63 -1.61 8.04
C ALA A 393 -19.05 -1.80 8.59
N VAL A 394 -19.47 -3.02 8.92
CA VAL A 394 -20.83 -3.33 9.37
C VAL A 394 -21.26 -2.47 10.56
N PRO A 395 -20.56 -2.45 11.70
CA PRO A 395 -20.93 -1.60 12.83
C PRO A 395 -20.79 -0.10 12.52
N ALA A 396 -19.85 0.30 11.65
CA ALA A 396 -19.67 1.69 11.24
C ALA A 396 -20.86 2.20 10.41
N ILE A 397 -21.40 1.39 9.51
CA ILE A 397 -22.61 1.68 8.75
C ILE A 397 -23.83 1.80 9.71
N ASP A 398 -23.95 0.89 10.68
CA ASP A 398 -25.07 0.86 11.62
C ASP A 398 -25.16 2.11 12.51
N VAL A 399 -24.03 2.63 13.00
CA VAL A 399 -24.02 3.84 13.85
C VAL A 399 -24.51 5.09 13.10
N VAL A 400 -24.24 5.18 11.79
CA VAL A 400 -24.75 6.28 10.95
C VAL A 400 -26.24 6.07 10.62
N LYS A 401 -26.65 4.86 10.24
CA LYS A 401 -28.07 4.54 9.99
C LYS A 401 -28.96 4.81 11.20
N ARG A 402 -28.44 4.61 12.42
CA ARG A 402 -29.16 4.92 13.67
C ARG A 402 -29.03 6.37 14.13
N GLY A 403 -28.34 7.23 13.38
CA GLY A 403 -28.15 8.63 13.73
C GLY A 403 -27.32 8.88 14.99
N ARG A 404 -26.48 7.90 15.41
CA ARG A 404 -25.53 8.06 16.52
C ARG A 404 -24.28 8.83 16.08
N THR A 405 -23.93 8.74 14.80
CA THR A 405 -22.98 9.58 14.11
C THR A 405 -23.69 10.23 12.94
N VAL A 406 -23.55 11.55 12.78
CA VAL A 406 -24.24 12.32 11.75
C VAL A 406 -23.26 13.13 10.92
N PHE A 407 -23.48 13.22 9.63
CA PHE A 407 -22.71 14.07 8.73
C PHE A 407 -23.29 15.48 8.64
N VAL A 408 -22.43 16.47 8.66
CA VAL A 408 -22.79 17.88 8.47
C VAL A 408 -21.89 18.46 7.37
N PRO A 409 -22.43 18.79 6.20
CA PRO A 409 -23.85 18.65 5.78
C PRO A 409 -24.24 17.19 5.45
N LYS A 410 -25.51 16.88 5.55
CA LYS A 410 -26.07 15.52 5.45
C LYS A 410 -25.88 14.85 4.08
N ASN A 411 -25.71 15.62 3.01
CA ASN A 411 -25.48 15.07 1.67
C ASN A 411 -24.27 14.13 1.57
N TRP A 412 -23.28 14.24 2.46
CA TRP A 412 -22.11 13.36 2.52
C TRP A 412 -22.42 11.93 3.01
N GLU A 413 -23.60 11.70 3.61
CA GLU A 413 -24.04 10.35 3.97
C GLU A 413 -24.12 9.42 2.74
N THR A 414 -24.53 9.94 1.57
CA THR A 414 -24.60 9.14 0.33
C THR A 414 -23.22 8.65 -0.10
N THR A 415 -22.23 9.53 -0.07
CA THR A 415 -20.83 9.17 -0.38
C THR A 415 -20.29 8.16 0.63
N TYR A 416 -20.54 8.38 1.92
CA TYR A 416 -20.15 7.46 2.99
C TYR A 416 -20.71 6.06 2.77
N PHE A 417 -22.03 5.92 2.56
CA PHE A 417 -22.66 4.61 2.36
C PHE A 417 -22.16 3.93 1.08
N HIS A 418 -21.97 4.70 -0.01
CA HIS A 418 -21.42 4.15 -1.24
C HIS A 418 -20.04 3.51 -1.02
N TRP A 419 -19.16 4.19 -0.33
CA TRP A 419 -17.83 3.67 -0.01
C TRP A 419 -17.88 2.48 0.95
N MET A 420 -18.62 2.60 2.04
CA MET A 420 -18.63 1.60 3.11
C MET A 420 -19.33 0.30 2.69
N GLU A 421 -20.38 0.37 1.87
CA GLU A 421 -21.11 -0.80 1.39
C GLU A 421 -20.38 -1.55 0.27
N ASN A 422 -19.44 -0.88 -0.43
CA ASN A 422 -18.62 -1.45 -1.49
C ASN A 422 -17.15 -1.62 -1.10
N ILE A 423 -16.81 -1.50 0.19
CA ILE A 423 -15.44 -1.50 0.66
C ILE A 423 -14.73 -2.83 0.36
N GLN A 424 -13.51 -2.72 -0.16
CA GLN A 424 -12.66 -3.87 -0.48
C GLN A 424 -11.70 -4.17 0.68
N PRO A 425 -11.08 -5.37 0.71
CA PRO A 425 -10.01 -5.65 1.66
C PRO A 425 -8.89 -4.61 1.54
N TRP A 426 -8.52 -4.02 2.66
CA TRP A 426 -7.53 -2.96 2.70
C TRP A 426 -6.11 -3.51 2.83
N CYS A 427 -5.26 -3.25 1.84
CA CYS A 427 -3.83 -3.54 1.91
C CYS A 427 -3.15 -2.55 2.87
N ILE A 428 -2.59 -3.07 3.96
CA ILE A 428 -2.00 -2.26 5.05
C ILE A 428 -0.48 -2.31 5.10
N SER A 429 0.19 -3.08 4.28
CA SER A 429 1.65 -3.14 4.23
C SER A 429 2.24 -2.20 3.19
N ARG A 430 3.35 -1.54 3.55
CA ARG A 430 4.10 -0.62 2.70
C ARG A 430 5.59 -0.94 2.78
N GLN A 431 6.27 -1.00 1.64
CA GLN A 431 7.69 -1.30 1.50
C GLN A 431 8.54 -0.04 1.74
N LEU A 432 8.27 0.62 2.86
CA LEU A 432 8.93 1.84 3.32
C LEU A 432 9.85 1.53 4.52
N TRP A 433 10.71 2.45 4.84
CA TRP A 433 11.52 2.38 6.06
C TRP A 433 10.93 3.20 7.21
N TRP A 434 10.21 4.28 6.87
CA TRP A 434 9.59 5.18 7.83
C TRP A 434 8.13 4.82 8.07
N GLY A 435 7.78 4.48 9.31
CA GLY A 435 6.44 4.11 9.75
C GLY A 435 6.46 3.07 10.87
N HIS A 436 5.28 2.62 11.29
CA HIS A 436 5.12 1.53 12.25
C HIS A 436 5.48 0.20 11.60
N GLN A 437 6.61 -0.37 11.96
CA GLN A 437 7.03 -1.67 11.45
C GLN A 437 6.04 -2.76 11.87
N ILE A 438 5.63 -3.59 10.91
CA ILE A 438 4.65 -4.67 11.12
C ILE A 438 5.11 -5.59 12.25
N PRO A 439 4.22 -5.91 13.23
CA PRO A 439 4.57 -6.74 14.37
C PRO A 439 4.46 -8.25 14.05
N ALA A 440 5.16 -8.66 13.00
CA ALA A 440 5.26 -10.03 12.53
C ALA A 440 6.74 -10.43 12.44
N TRP A 441 7.05 -11.65 12.87
CA TRP A 441 8.37 -12.26 12.71
C TRP A 441 8.22 -13.54 11.90
N TYR A 442 9.22 -13.84 11.11
CA TYR A 442 9.26 -15.03 10.27
C TYR A 442 10.38 -15.96 10.71
N GLY A 443 10.18 -17.25 10.54
CA GLY A 443 11.21 -18.26 10.70
C GLY A 443 10.98 -19.39 9.72
N PHE A 444 12.01 -20.13 9.34
CA PHE A 444 11.86 -21.24 8.40
C PHE A 444 11.12 -22.40 9.05
N LYS A 445 10.25 -23.10 8.29
CA LYS A 445 9.50 -24.25 8.79
C LYS A 445 10.44 -25.40 9.15
N SER A 446 10.18 -26.03 10.30
CA SER A 446 11.06 -27.05 10.88
C SER A 446 11.03 -28.41 10.16
N ASP A 447 9.99 -28.67 9.37
CA ASP A 447 9.71 -29.96 8.73
C ASP A 447 10.29 -30.13 7.32
N ARG A 448 11.00 -29.08 6.82
CA ARG A 448 11.58 -29.13 5.47
C ARG A 448 13.11 -29.18 5.49
N PRO A 449 13.72 -30.12 4.73
CA PRO A 449 15.16 -30.10 4.55
C PRO A 449 15.59 -28.85 3.79
N HIS A 450 16.59 -28.17 4.30
CA HIS A 450 17.13 -26.88 3.83
C HIS A 450 17.72 -26.89 2.41
N SER A 451 17.45 -27.90 1.59
CA SER A 451 18.16 -28.14 0.32
C SER A 451 17.62 -27.35 -0.88
N LEU A 452 16.61 -26.49 -0.73
CA LEU A 452 15.92 -25.88 -1.88
C LEU A 452 15.55 -24.41 -1.74
N ILE A 453 16.21 -23.63 -0.87
CA ILE A 453 15.95 -22.19 -0.78
C ILE A 453 16.83 -21.46 -1.81
N ILE A 454 16.59 -21.70 -3.08
CA ILE A 454 17.11 -20.91 -4.20
C ILE A 454 15.90 -20.46 -5.02
N GLY A 455 15.18 -19.45 -4.53
CA GLY A 455 14.06 -18.90 -5.26
C GLY A 455 13.58 -17.57 -4.65
N HIS A 456 13.42 -16.56 -5.48
CA HIS A 456 12.89 -15.26 -5.07
C HIS A 456 11.36 -15.30 -4.94
N GLY A 457 10.82 -14.69 -3.89
CA GLY A 457 9.39 -14.37 -3.76
C GLY A 457 8.49 -15.51 -3.25
N ASP A 458 7.84 -16.22 -4.15
CA ASP A 458 6.73 -17.14 -3.83
C ASP A 458 7.10 -18.40 -3.04
N GLN A 459 8.33 -18.90 -3.17
CA GLN A 459 8.79 -20.05 -2.40
C GLN A 459 9.00 -19.68 -0.94
N PHE A 460 9.35 -18.43 -0.68
CA PHE A 460 9.64 -17.91 0.65
C PHE A 460 8.42 -17.98 1.58
N ALA A 461 7.27 -17.50 1.12
CA ALA A 461 6.02 -17.51 1.90
C ALA A 461 5.52 -18.92 2.24
N ARG A 462 5.87 -19.94 1.42
CA ARG A 462 5.48 -21.34 1.67
C ARG A 462 6.40 -22.05 2.65
N GLU A 463 7.59 -21.54 2.86
CA GLU A 463 8.64 -22.18 3.67
C GLU A 463 8.88 -21.48 5.00
N THR A 464 8.18 -20.38 5.26
CA THR A 464 8.25 -19.64 6.51
C THR A 464 6.99 -19.82 7.35
N GLU A 465 7.20 -19.79 8.67
CA GLU A 465 6.16 -19.65 9.68
C GLU A 465 6.15 -18.21 10.17
N SER A 466 4.97 -17.68 10.51
CA SER A 466 4.83 -16.31 11.00
C SER A 466 4.44 -16.27 12.48
N PHE A 467 5.17 -15.48 13.25
CA PHE A 467 4.97 -15.28 14.70
C PHE A 467 4.49 -13.83 14.92
N ILE A 468 3.17 -13.66 15.06
CA ILE A 468 2.56 -12.34 15.26
C ILE A 468 2.54 -12.03 16.76
N ALA A 469 3.17 -10.92 17.18
CA ALA A 469 3.39 -10.60 18.58
C ALA A 469 3.45 -9.10 18.84
N GLU A 470 3.14 -8.65 20.05
CA GLU A 470 3.27 -7.23 20.43
C GLU A 470 4.72 -6.84 20.74
N SER A 471 5.57 -7.82 21.08
CA SER A 471 7.00 -7.60 21.36
C SER A 471 7.87 -8.72 20.79
N VAL A 472 9.18 -8.46 20.70
CA VAL A 472 10.17 -9.45 20.26
C VAL A 472 10.27 -10.63 21.21
N GLU A 473 10.11 -10.40 22.52
CA GLU A 473 10.14 -11.44 23.55
C GLU A 473 8.98 -12.43 23.38
N GLU A 474 7.77 -11.92 23.09
CA GLU A 474 6.60 -12.75 22.78
C GLU A 474 6.80 -13.55 21.49
N ALA A 475 7.37 -12.92 20.45
CA ALA A 475 7.68 -13.60 19.19
C ALA A 475 8.68 -14.75 19.39
N VAL A 476 9.75 -14.49 20.15
CA VAL A 476 10.75 -15.51 20.51
C VAL A 476 10.11 -16.64 21.31
N ALA A 477 9.22 -16.34 22.26
CA ALA A 477 8.51 -17.37 23.03
C ALA A 477 7.66 -18.28 22.14
N LYS A 478 6.88 -17.70 21.21
CA LYS A 478 6.09 -18.44 20.22
C LYS A 478 6.96 -19.29 19.29
N ALA A 479 8.08 -18.75 18.84
CA ALA A 479 9.03 -19.48 18.00
C ALA A 479 9.68 -20.65 18.76
N LYS A 480 10.05 -20.48 20.02
CA LYS A 480 10.56 -21.58 20.87
C LYS A 480 9.54 -22.70 21.02
N GLU A 481 8.29 -22.36 21.23
CA GLU A 481 7.19 -23.33 21.32
C GLU A 481 7.02 -24.09 19.98
N TYR A 482 6.98 -23.37 18.87
CA TYR A 482 6.86 -23.95 17.53
C TYR A 482 8.01 -24.89 17.18
N TYR A 483 9.24 -24.50 17.44
CA TYR A 483 10.42 -25.31 17.11
C TYR A 483 10.71 -26.40 18.14
N GLY A 484 10.09 -26.38 19.32
CA GLY A 484 10.45 -27.25 20.42
C GLY A 484 11.90 -27.06 20.88
N ALA A 485 12.43 -25.84 20.76
CA ALA A 485 13.84 -25.51 20.97
C ALA A 485 14.02 -24.50 22.09
N ALA A 486 15.09 -24.68 22.88
CA ALA A 486 15.42 -23.77 23.97
C ALA A 486 16.02 -22.44 23.48
N ASP A 487 16.68 -22.45 22.32
CA ASP A 487 17.39 -21.27 21.79
C ASP A 487 16.84 -20.88 20.41
N VAL A 488 16.38 -19.63 20.31
CA VAL A 488 15.93 -19.00 19.06
C VAL A 488 16.58 -17.63 18.99
N VAL A 489 17.30 -17.36 17.91
CA VAL A 489 18.04 -16.11 17.69
C VAL A 489 17.21 -15.16 16.85
N VAL A 490 17.20 -13.88 17.23
CA VAL A 490 16.62 -12.81 16.39
C VAL A 490 17.72 -12.26 15.49
N VAL A 491 17.47 -12.21 14.20
CA VAL A 491 18.38 -11.70 13.17
C VAL A 491 17.72 -10.56 12.40
N GLU A 492 18.51 -9.83 11.62
CA GLU A 492 18.02 -8.66 10.89
C GLU A 492 17.30 -9.03 9.58
N SER A 493 17.62 -10.18 8.99
CA SER A 493 17.08 -10.60 7.68
C SER A 493 17.03 -12.13 7.56
N ASP A 494 16.22 -12.56 6.58
CA ASP A 494 16.14 -13.93 6.07
C ASP A 494 17.51 -14.48 5.69
N ARG A 495 18.35 -13.64 5.05
CA ARG A 495 19.68 -14.02 4.62
C ARG A 495 20.57 -14.37 5.81
N GLN A 496 20.55 -13.56 6.87
CA GLN A 496 21.29 -13.88 8.10
C GLN A 496 20.76 -15.15 8.76
N ALA A 497 19.43 -15.39 8.70
CA ALA A 497 18.85 -16.64 9.18
C ALA A 497 19.36 -17.84 8.38
N LEU A 498 19.45 -17.72 7.05
CA LEU A 498 20.03 -18.75 6.18
C LEU A 498 21.52 -18.99 6.50
N ASP A 499 22.31 -17.92 6.64
CA ASP A 499 23.73 -18.02 6.96
C ASP A 499 23.96 -18.76 8.29
N LEU A 500 23.10 -18.54 9.29
CA LEU A 500 23.14 -19.28 10.57
C LEU A 500 22.79 -20.76 10.42
N ILE A 501 21.85 -21.11 9.54
CA ILE A 501 21.45 -22.50 9.28
C ILE A 501 22.55 -23.25 8.52
N TYR A 502 23.22 -22.59 7.58
CA TYR A 502 24.26 -23.18 6.73
C TYR A 502 25.68 -23.05 7.31
N ALA A 503 25.87 -22.35 8.44
CA ALA A 503 27.17 -22.26 9.09
C ALA A 503 27.69 -23.65 9.42
N PRO A 504 28.97 -23.99 9.11
CA PRO A 504 29.54 -25.29 9.44
C PRO A 504 29.43 -25.55 10.93
N GLN A 505 28.64 -26.53 11.32
CA GLN A 505 28.49 -26.94 12.71
C GLN A 505 29.73 -27.74 13.12
N MET A 506 30.67 -27.10 13.83
CA MET A 506 31.74 -27.82 14.51
C MET A 506 31.18 -28.56 15.72
N GLY A 507 30.88 -29.85 15.55
CA GLY A 507 30.69 -30.82 16.63
C GLY A 507 29.39 -30.71 17.40
N GLY A 508 28.34 -31.43 16.96
CA GLY A 508 27.12 -31.73 17.73
C GLY A 508 25.87 -30.99 17.25
N GLU A 509 24.74 -31.68 17.33
CA GLU A 509 23.40 -31.23 16.90
C GLU A 509 22.85 -30.03 17.70
N LEU A 510 23.41 -28.85 17.56
CA LEU A 510 22.73 -27.62 17.99
C LEU A 510 21.95 -27.08 16.78
N LYS A 511 20.70 -27.49 16.64
CA LYS A 511 19.74 -26.84 15.73
C LYS A 511 19.51 -25.42 16.23
N ARG A 512 20.18 -24.44 15.63
CA ARG A 512 19.91 -23.02 15.87
C ARG A 512 18.76 -22.61 14.98
N PHE A 513 17.70 -22.11 15.58
CA PHE A 513 16.57 -21.49 14.87
C PHE A 513 16.72 -19.98 14.93
N ALA A 514 16.38 -19.33 13.83
CA ALA A 514 16.42 -17.88 13.75
C ALA A 514 15.06 -17.36 13.29
N ILE A 515 14.69 -16.19 13.84
CA ILE A 515 13.54 -15.41 13.36
C ILE A 515 14.00 -14.01 13.01
N TRP A 516 13.34 -13.41 12.01
CA TRP A 516 13.56 -12.02 11.60
C TRP A 516 12.23 -11.30 11.49
N ARG A 517 12.25 -9.98 11.69
CA ARG A 517 11.04 -9.16 11.63
C ARG A 517 10.68 -8.82 10.21
N ASP A 518 9.36 -8.67 9.92
CA ASP A 518 8.85 -8.12 8.67
C ASP A 518 9.50 -6.75 8.43
N GLU A 519 10.03 -6.52 7.22
CA GLU A 519 10.71 -5.26 6.87
C GLU A 519 9.73 -4.13 6.55
N ASP A 520 8.49 -4.49 6.21
CA ASP A 520 7.44 -3.55 5.84
C ASP A 520 6.93 -2.76 7.05
N VAL A 521 6.37 -1.60 6.77
CA VAL A 521 5.65 -0.79 7.73
C VAL A 521 4.15 -0.79 7.43
N LEU A 522 3.35 -0.42 8.42
CA LEU A 522 1.92 -0.25 8.26
C LEU A 522 1.60 1.05 7.49
N ASP A 523 0.51 1.02 6.74
CA ASP A 523 -0.10 2.20 6.16
C ASP A 523 -0.33 3.28 7.23
N THR A 524 -0.08 4.54 6.90
CA THR A 524 -0.28 5.68 7.79
C THR A 524 -1.68 5.72 8.39
N TRP A 525 -2.70 5.41 7.59
CA TRP A 525 -4.10 5.41 8.03
C TRP A 525 -4.41 4.34 9.08
N PHE A 526 -3.63 3.27 9.16
CA PHE A 526 -3.79 2.26 10.20
C PHE A 526 -3.54 2.84 11.60
N SER A 527 -2.53 3.68 11.76
CA SER A 527 -2.26 4.38 13.01
C SER A 527 -3.18 5.59 13.23
N SER A 528 -3.45 6.36 12.17
CA SER A 528 -4.28 7.57 12.24
C SER A 528 -5.73 7.24 12.62
N ALA A 529 -6.26 6.09 12.21
CA ALA A 529 -7.58 5.62 12.61
C ALA A 529 -7.72 5.40 14.13
N LEU A 530 -6.62 5.13 14.83
CA LEU A 530 -6.60 4.91 16.28
C LEU A 530 -6.50 6.21 17.09
N TRP A 531 -6.30 7.34 16.41
CA TRP A 531 -6.03 8.65 17.01
C TRP A 531 -7.02 9.07 18.11
N PRO A 532 -8.36 8.88 17.95
CA PRO A 532 -9.34 9.35 18.93
C PRO A 532 -9.23 8.72 20.32
N PHE A 533 -8.65 7.54 20.46
CA PHE A 533 -8.53 6.84 21.74
C PHE A 533 -7.07 6.55 22.13
N SER A 534 -6.16 6.36 21.18
CA SER A 534 -4.75 6.12 21.47
C SER A 534 -4.08 7.36 22.09
N THR A 535 -4.48 8.57 21.67
CA THR A 535 -4.01 9.83 22.28
C THR A 535 -4.43 9.99 23.73
N LEU A 536 -5.50 9.33 24.14
CA LEU A 536 -6.04 9.34 25.50
C LEU A 536 -5.49 8.21 26.39
N GLY A 537 -4.50 7.46 25.87
CA GLY A 537 -3.74 6.47 26.64
C GLY A 537 -4.17 5.02 26.44
N TRP A 538 -5.17 4.74 25.57
CA TRP A 538 -5.48 3.34 25.23
C TRP A 538 -4.21 2.62 24.71
N PRO A 539 -3.97 1.34 25.09
CA PRO A 539 -4.88 0.35 25.69
C PRO A 539 -5.04 0.41 27.22
N ASP A 540 -4.40 1.33 27.90
CA ASP A 540 -4.59 1.48 29.34
C ASP A 540 -5.95 2.12 29.66
N LYS A 541 -6.53 1.76 30.82
CA LYS A 541 -7.78 2.36 31.30
C LYS A 541 -7.47 3.68 32.02
N THR A 542 -7.15 4.72 31.24
CA THR A 542 -6.82 6.04 31.80
C THR A 542 -8.07 6.84 32.17
N PRO A 543 -7.98 7.77 33.13
CA PRO A 543 -9.06 8.71 33.45
C PRO A 543 -9.47 9.56 32.23
N GLU A 544 -8.49 9.93 31.40
CA GLU A 544 -8.70 10.70 30.16
C GLU A 544 -9.52 9.93 29.15
N LEU A 545 -9.20 8.66 28.92
CA LEU A 545 -9.97 7.79 28.01
C LEU A 545 -11.42 7.65 28.50
N ALA A 546 -11.62 7.42 29.79
CA ALA A 546 -12.95 7.30 30.38
C ALA A 546 -13.76 8.59 30.30
N ARG A 547 -13.09 9.77 30.31
CA ARG A 547 -13.75 11.07 30.33
C ARG A 547 -14.04 11.65 28.95
N TYR A 548 -13.09 11.54 27.99
CA TYR A 548 -13.13 12.26 26.72
C TYR A 548 -13.40 11.38 25.51
N TYR A 549 -13.49 10.06 25.68
CA TYR A 549 -13.86 9.14 24.59
C TYR A 549 -15.29 8.57 24.83
N PRO A 550 -16.14 8.48 23.81
CA PRO A 550 -15.94 8.93 22.43
C PRO A 550 -15.90 10.44 22.29
N THR A 551 -15.19 10.94 21.25
CA THR A 551 -15.09 12.37 20.93
C THR A 551 -16.39 12.91 20.36
N ASP A 552 -16.61 14.24 20.48
CA ASP A 552 -17.88 14.86 20.11
C ASP A 552 -17.94 15.24 18.61
N VAL A 553 -16.81 15.68 18.04
CA VAL A 553 -16.75 16.14 16.64
C VAL A 553 -15.44 15.68 15.99
N LEU A 554 -15.54 15.29 14.73
CA LEU A 554 -14.42 15.12 13.82
C LEU A 554 -14.62 16.08 12.64
N VAL A 555 -13.61 16.90 12.36
CA VAL A 555 -13.54 17.76 11.17
C VAL A 555 -12.49 17.20 10.24
N THR A 556 -12.85 16.90 8.99
CA THR A 556 -11.91 16.32 8.01
C THR A 556 -12.12 16.95 6.63
#